data_5cc06c644551a2d3f0889cbe50287a43
#
_entry.id   5cc06c644551a2d3f0889cbe50287a43
#
_cell.length_a   1.000
_cell.length_b   1.000
_cell.length_c   1.000
_cell.angle_alpha   90.00
_cell.angle_beta   90.00
_cell.angle_gamma   90.00
#
_symmetry.space_group_name_H-M   'P 1'
#
loop_
_entity.id
_entity.type
_entity.pdbx_description
1 polymer ?
#
loop_
_entity_poly.entity_id
_entity_poly.type
_entity_poly.pdbx_seq_one_letter_code
_entity_poly.pdbx_strand_id
1 'polypeptide(L)'
;DPPKTLALAWLVPGLGHWVQGRRLRAAVVFGLLFGLFAFGTVLAEATNLSRERHFFYWAGQFMVGLPALAAEFTLGDVSVTGPIPYVDAGLVFGCVAGLLNVLAMIDVFAWSAAELLGLPHKTHEPRPSGAEATA
;
A
#
# COMPACT_ATOMS: atom_id res chain seq x y z
N ASP A 1 -6.47 -4.45 -18.79
CA ASP A 1 -5.06 -4.87 -18.99
C ASP A 1 -4.37 -5.05 -17.64
N PRO A 2 -4.13 -6.30 -17.15
CA PRO A 2 -3.54 -6.58 -15.85
C PRO A 2 -2.20 -5.87 -15.59
N PRO A 3 -1.23 -5.83 -16.54
CA PRO A 3 0.06 -5.20 -16.27
C PRO A 3 -0.05 -3.68 -16.07
N LYS A 4 -0.95 -3.02 -16.78
CA LYS A 4 -1.18 -1.57 -16.60
C LYS A 4 -1.80 -1.27 -15.25
N THR A 5 -2.79 -2.05 -14.85
CA THR A 5 -3.47 -1.90 -13.55
C THR A 5 -2.53 -2.17 -12.40
N LEU A 6 -1.62 -3.14 -12.57
CA LEU A 6 -0.58 -3.45 -11.59
C LEU A 6 0.43 -2.30 -11.44
N ALA A 7 0.89 -1.74 -12.58
CA ALA A 7 1.81 -0.59 -12.56
C ALA A 7 1.17 0.63 -11.89
N LEU A 8 -0.11 0.90 -12.15
CA LEU A 8 -0.86 1.98 -11.50
C LEU A 8 -1.04 1.73 -9.99
N ALA A 9 -1.28 0.48 -9.60
CA ALA A 9 -1.40 0.10 -8.19
C ALA A 9 -0.08 0.27 -7.42
N TRP A 10 1.07 0.03 -8.08
CA TRP A 10 2.38 0.32 -7.51
C TRP A 10 2.66 1.82 -7.44
N LEU A 11 2.37 2.54 -8.51
CA LEU A 11 2.68 3.97 -8.63
C LEU A 11 1.97 4.79 -7.53
N VAL A 12 0.69 4.53 -7.33
CA VAL A 12 -0.09 5.16 -6.24
C VAL A 12 -0.91 4.08 -5.53
N PRO A 13 -0.71 3.89 -4.21
CA PRO A 13 -1.51 2.95 -3.44
C PRO A 13 -3.00 3.16 -3.65
N GLY A 14 -3.73 2.10 -3.98
CA GLY A 14 -5.17 2.16 -4.23
C GLY A 14 -5.59 2.56 -5.64
N LEU A 15 -4.72 3.12 -6.49
CA LEU A 15 -5.11 3.56 -7.84
C LEU A 15 -5.57 2.39 -8.73
N GLY A 16 -4.96 1.21 -8.57
CA GLY A 16 -5.41 0.00 -9.25
C GLY A 16 -6.86 -0.37 -8.93
N HIS A 17 -7.25 -0.26 -7.65
CA HIS A 17 -8.64 -0.47 -7.22
C HIS A 17 -9.59 0.60 -7.78
N TRP A 18 -9.12 1.84 -7.89
CA TRP A 18 -9.90 2.93 -8.45
C TRP A 18 -10.24 2.67 -9.92
N VAL A 19 -9.25 2.27 -10.71
CA VAL A 19 -9.44 1.95 -12.15
C VAL A 19 -10.40 0.76 -12.35
N GLN A 20 -10.41 -0.19 -11.38
CA GLN A 20 -11.38 -1.30 -11.36
C GLN A 20 -12.79 -0.89 -10.89
N GLY A 21 -13.05 0.40 -10.63
CA GLY A 21 -14.33 0.88 -10.12
C GLY A 21 -14.57 0.65 -8.63
N ARG A 22 -13.63 0.07 -7.90
CA ARG A 22 -13.70 -0.28 -6.47
C ARG A 22 -13.29 0.91 -5.60
N ARG A 23 -14.01 2.04 -5.73
CA ARG A 23 -13.64 3.36 -5.18
C ARG A 23 -13.45 3.36 -3.66
N LEU A 24 -14.32 2.67 -2.91
CA LEU A 24 -14.20 2.60 -1.45
C LEU A 24 -12.92 1.89 -1.03
N ARG A 25 -12.60 0.75 -1.67
CA ARG A 25 -11.33 0.04 -1.41
C ARG A 25 -10.13 0.90 -1.78
N ALA A 26 -10.20 1.59 -2.91
CA ALA A 26 -9.15 2.52 -3.32
C ALA A 26 -8.88 3.58 -2.25
N ALA A 27 -9.92 4.23 -1.72
CA ALA A 27 -9.81 5.25 -0.70
C ALA A 27 -9.24 4.69 0.62
N VAL A 28 -9.71 3.51 1.05
CA VAL A 28 -9.22 2.85 2.27
C VAL A 28 -7.75 2.44 2.12
N VAL A 29 -7.38 1.79 1.01
CA VAL A 29 -5.99 1.37 0.75
C VAL A 29 -5.08 2.60 0.70
N PHE A 30 -5.46 3.63 -0.05
CA PHE A 30 -4.68 4.87 -0.12
C PHE A 30 -4.50 5.52 1.25
N GLY A 31 -5.59 5.73 1.98
CA GLY A 31 -5.56 6.39 3.29
C GLY A 31 -4.73 5.64 4.33
N LEU A 32 -4.88 4.30 4.38
CA LEU A 32 -4.12 3.47 5.31
C LEU A 32 -2.62 3.43 4.97
N LEU A 33 -2.29 3.17 3.71
CA LEU A 33 -0.89 3.00 3.31
C LEU A 33 -0.13 4.33 3.32
N PHE A 34 -0.75 5.39 2.81
CA PHE A 34 -0.18 6.72 2.85
C PHE A 34 -0.04 7.24 4.28
N GLY A 35 -1.08 7.04 5.12
CA GLY A 35 -1.05 7.42 6.52
C GLY A 35 0.03 6.67 7.31
N LEU A 36 0.16 5.35 7.09
CA LEU A 36 1.16 4.53 7.74
C LEU A 36 2.59 4.94 7.33
N PHE A 37 2.79 5.18 6.03
CA PHE A 37 4.07 5.65 5.50
C PHE A 37 4.44 7.04 6.03
N ALA A 38 3.51 8.00 5.97
CA ALA A 38 3.71 9.36 6.46
C ALA A 38 4.01 9.37 7.98
N PHE A 39 3.25 8.60 8.75
CA PHE A 39 3.48 8.47 10.19
C PHE A 39 4.84 7.85 10.49
N GLY A 40 5.24 6.81 9.76
CA GLY A 40 6.58 6.21 9.87
C GLY A 40 7.68 7.20 9.54
N THR A 41 7.50 8.01 8.49
CA THR A 41 8.47 9.04 8.09
C THR A 41 8.61 10.13 9.15
N VAL A 42 7.51 10.55 9.78
CA VAL A 42 7.55 11.52 10.88
C VAL A 42 8.27 10.95 12.10
N LEU A 43 7.98 9.70 12.50
CA LEU A 43 8.64 9.04 13.63
C LEU A 43 10.15 8.86 13.42
N ALA A 44 10.57 8.58 12.21
CA ALA A 44 11.97 8.42 11.83
C ALA A 44 12.65 9.74 11.49
N GLU A 45 11.97 10.87 11.63
CA GLU A 45 12.48 12.20 11.22
C GLU A 45 13.06 12.17 9.79
N ALA A 46 12.36 11.49 8.87
CA ALA A 46 12.73 11.27 7.47
C ALA A 46 14.04 10.46 7.24
N THR A 47 14.70 9.94 8.26
CA THR A 47 15.92 9.11 8.10
C THR A 47 15.62 7.73 7.51
N ASN A 48 14.37 7.29 7.58
CA ASN A 48 13.88 6.07 6.92
C ASN A 48 14.04 6.13 5.38
N LEU A 49 14.12 7.33 4.81
CA LEU A 49 14.29 7.56 3.38
C LEU A 49 15.76 7.41 2.92
N SER A 50 16.71 7.34 3.86
CA SER A 50 18.13 7.20 3.53
C SER A 50 18.47 5.76 3.12
N ARG A 51 18.76 5.59 1.82
CA ARG A 51 19.18 4.31 1.25
C ARG A 51 20.53 3.82 1.82
N GLU A 52 21.42 4.72 2.17
CA GLU A 52 22.76 4.40 2.68
C GLU A 52 22.71 3.89 4.12
N ARG A 53 21.80 4.43 4.94
CA ARG A 53 21.68 4.07 6.36
C ARG A 53 20.84 2.82 6.58
N HIS A 54 19.75 2.67 5.82
CA HIS A 54 18.70 1.68 6.08
C HIS A 54 18.24 0.99 4.79
N PHE A 55 19.17 0.43 4.03
CA PHE A 55 18.91 -0.13 2.71
C PHE A 55 17.70 -1.11 2.65
N PHE A 56 17.61 -2.04 3.59
CA PHE A 56 16.51 -3.04 3.59
C PHE A 56 15.15 -2.40 3.87
N TYR A 57 15.10 -1.46 4.79
CA TYR A 57 13.87 -0.73 5.08
C TYR A 57 13.50 0.22 3.94
N TRP A 58 14.49 0.88 3.35
CA TRP A 58 14.30 1.70 2.16
C TRP A 58 13.71 0.85 1.01
N ALA A 59 14.26 -0.33 0.72
CA ALA A 59 13.76 -1.23 -0.31
C ALA A 59 12.30 -1.67 -0.04
N GLY A 60 11.94 -1.95 1.23
CA GLY A 60 10.56 -2.22 1.62
C GLY A 60 9.63 -1.03 1.36
N GLN A 61 10.07 0.17 1.71
CA GLN A 61 9.30 1.40 1.49
C GLN A 61 9.17 1.78 0.02
N PHE A 62 10.14 1.42 -0.83
CA PHE A 62 10.07 1.63 -2.28
C PHE A 62 8.80 1.00 -2.89
N MET A 63 8.27 -0.05 -2.28
CA MET A 63 7.01 -0.67 -2.68
C MET A 63 5.77 0.21 -2.44
N VAL A 64 5.87 1.29 -1.67
CA VAL A 64 4.80 2.30 -1.54
C VAL A 64 4.61 3.08 -2.85
N GLY A 65 5.65 3.12 -3.69
CA GLY A 65 5.61 3.76 -5.01
C GLY A 65 5.87 5.26 -4.97
N LEU A 66 5.07 6.02 -5.72
CA LEU A 66 5.28 7.46 -5.89
C LEU A 66 5.38 8.26 -4.59
N PRO A 67 4.56 8.01 -3.54
CA PRO A 67 4.71 8.71 -2.27
C PRO A 67 6.09 8.55 -1.64
N ALA A 68 6.68 7.34 -1.69
CA ALA A 68 8.01 7.10 -1.16
C ALA A 68 9.09 7.79 -1.99
N LEU A 69 9.00 7.73 -3.31
CA LEU A 69 9.91 8.42 -4.22
C LEU A 69 9.84 9.94 -4.05
N ALA A 70 8.64 10.50 -3.96
CA ALA A 70 8.45 11.94 -3.74
C ALA A 70 9.04 12.39 -2.40
N ALA A 71 8.83 11.59 -1.34
CA ALA A 71 9.40 11.87 -0.02
C ALA A 71 10.94 11.80 -0.06
N GLU A 72 11.53 10.80 -0.72
CA GLU A 72 12.99 10.68 -0.88
C GLU A 72 13.57 11.89 -1.62
N PHE A 73 12.94 12.32 -2.72
CA PHE A 73 13.38 13.48 -3.47
C PHE A 73 13.29 14.80 -2.69
N THR A 74 12.32 14.93 -1.80
CA THR A 74 12.08 16.18 -1.06
C THR A 74 12.77 16.22 0.29
N LEU A 75 12.95 15.08 0.95
CA LEU A 75 13.39 14.96 2.34
C LEU A 75 14.63 14.06 2.52
N GLY A 76 15.11 13.41 1.46
CA GLY A 76 16.07 12.30 1.54
C GLY A 76 17.46 12.62 2.10
N ASP A 77 17.83 13.90 2.18
CA ASP A 77 19.17 14.35 2.65
C ASP A 77 19.07 15.04 4.02
N VAL A 78 18.42 14.40 4.98
CA VAL A 78 18.31 14.93 6.33
C VAL A 78 19.60 14.66 7.12
N SER A 79 20.27 15.74 7.52
CA SER A 79 21.42 15.66 8.45
C SER A 79 20.94 15.45 9.88
N VAL A 80 21.22 14.27 10.43
CA VAL A 80 20.85 13.92 11.80
C VAL A 80 22.02 14.26 12.73
N THR A 81 21.79 15.10 13.70
CA THR A 81 22.79 15.55 14.68
C THR A 81 22.69 14.85 16.04
N GLY A 82 21.75 13.89 16.22
CA GLY A 82 21.55 13.21 17.48
C GLY A 82 20.75 11.91 17.36
N PRO A 83 20.52 11.19 18.48
CA PRO A 83 19.72 9.98 18.49
C PRO A 83 18.25 10.31 18.24
N ILE A 84 17.61 9.57 17.33
CA ILE A 84 16.18 9.69 17.03
C ILE A 84 15.44 8.63 17.87
N PRO A 85 14.56 9.04 18.81
CA PRO A 85 13.97 8.11 19.79
C PRO A 85 13.15 6.98 19.20
N TYR A 86 12.47 7.22 18.07
CA TYR A 86 11.51 6.28 17.47
C TYR A 86 11.88 5.85 16.05
N VAL A 87 13.16 5.92 15.69
CA VAL A 87 13.63 5.57 14.34
C VAL A 87 13.24 4.15 13.94
N ASP A 88 13.42 3.18 14.83
CA ASP A 88 13.09 1.77 14.53
C ASP A 88 11.59 1.59 14.26
N ALA A 89 10.74 2.22 15.05
CA ALA A 89 9.30 2.20 14.82
C ALA A 89 8.95 2.84 13.47
N GLY A 90 9.56 3.99 13.16
CA GLY A 90 9.36 4.68 11.88
C GLY A 90 9.77 3.82 10.68
N LEU A 91 10.92 3.15 10.77
CA LEU A 91 11.40 2.20 9.74
C LEU A 91 10.42 1.05 9.52
N VAL A 92 9.92 0.46 10.60
CA VAL A 92 8.95 -0.64 10.53
C VAL A 92 7.64 -0.18 9.91
N PHE A 93 7.08 0.96 10.31
CA PHE A 93 5.85 1.48 9.75
C PHE A 93 5.96 1.75 8.24
N GLY A 94 7.05 2.35 7.80
CA GLY A 94 7.31 2.58 6.38
C GLY A 94 7.43 1.28 5.58
N CYS A 95 8.17 0.31 6.11
CA CYS A 95 8.34 -1.00 5.49
C CYS A 95 7.01 -1.77 5.40
N VAL A 96 6.22 -1.77 6.49
CA VAL A 96 4.89 -2.41 6.52
C VAL A 96 3.95 -1.77 5.50
N ALA A 97 3.98 -0.44 5.35
CA ALA A 97 3.20 0.24 4.31
C ALA A 97 3.54 -0.29 2.91
N GLY A 98 4.82 -0.46 2.60
CA GLY A 98 5.27 -1.01 1.31
C GLY A 98 4.82 -2.46 1.11
N LEU A 99 4.98 -3.32 2.11
CA LEU A 99 4.53 -4.72 2.04
C LEU A 99 3.02 -4.84 1.88
N LEU A 100 2.24 -4.01 2.57
CA LEU A 100 0.79 -3.96 2.40
C LEU A 100 0.40 -3.48 1.00
N ASN A 101 1.18 -2.57 0.37
CA ASN A 101 0.93 -2.19 -1.01
C ASN A 101 1.16 -3.36 -1.97
N VAL A 102 2.17 -4.22 -1.72
CA VAL A 102 2.35 -5.45 -2.50
C VAL A 102 1.12 -6.36 -2.40
N LEU A 103 0.54 -6.51 -1.22
CA LEU A 103 -0.71 -7.28 -1.05
C LEU A 103 -1.88 -6.65 -1.82
N ALA A 104 -1.99 -5.32 -1.78
CA ALA A 104 -2.99 -4.59 -2.56
C ALA A 104 -2.79 -4.78 -4.08
N MET A 105 -1.54 -4.80 -4.55
CA MET A 105 -1.21 -5.09 -5.95
C MET A 105 -1.61 -6.51 -6.34
N ILE A 106 -1.39 -7.50 -5.47
CA ILE A 106 -1.81 -8.90 -5.70
C ILE A 106 -3.34 -8.99 -5.83
N ASP A 107 -4.10 -8.30 -4.96
CA ASP A 107 -5.58 -8.25 -5.05
C ASP A 107 -6.04 -7.63 -6.37
N VAL A 108 -5.41 -6.53 -6.79
CA VAL A 108 -5.68 -5.86 -8.07
C VAL A 108 -5.39 -6.80 -9.26
N PHE A 109 -4.26 -7.50 -9.22
CA PHE A 109 -3.87 -8.43 -10.27
C PHE A 109 -4.82 -9.62 -10.35
N ALA A 110 -5.14 -10.23 -9.21
CA ALA A 110 -6.06 -11.37 -9.14
C ALA A 110 -7.45 -11.00 -9.67
N TRP A 111 -7.95 -9.81 -9.34
CA TRP A 111 -9.21 -9.30 -9.85
C TRP A 111 -9.18 -9.14 -11.38
N SER A 112 -8.14 -8.48 -11.92
CA SER A 112 -8.00 -8.28 -13.36
C SER A 112 -7.83 -9.60 -14.12
N ALA A 113 -7.13 -10.58 -13.54
CA ALA A 113 -6.96 -11.90 -14.13
C ALA A 113 -8.30 -12.68 -14.16
N ALA A 114 -9.06 -12.63 -13.08
CA ALA A 114 -10.38 -13.26 -13.02
C ALA A 114 -11.34 -12.67 -14.07
N GLU A 115 -11.31 -11.34 -14.24
CA GLU A 115 -12.11 -10.65 -15.26
C GLU A 115 -11.75 -11.11 -16.70
N LEU A 116 -10.46 -11.24 -17.00
CA LEU A 116 -10.00 -11.74 -18.31
C LEU A 116 -10.41 -13.18 -18.58
N LEU A 117 -10.45 -14.00 -17.54
CA LEU A 117 -10.83 -15.42 -17.64
C LEU A 117 -12.35 -15.64 -17.60
N GLY A 118 -13.15 -14.57 -17.47
CA GLY A 118 -14.60 -14.65 -17.33
C GLY A 118 -15.06 -15.38 -16.08
N LEU A 119 -14.19 -15.42 -15.04
CA LEU A 119 -14.52 -16.08 -13.78
C LEU A 119 -15.45 -15.17 -12.94
N PRO A 120 -16.43 -15.76 -12.24
CA PRO A 120 -17.30 -14.99 -11.37
C PRO A 120 -16.48 -14.37 -10.24
N HIS A 121 -16.58 -13.06 -10.08
CA HIS A 121 -16.05 -12.41 -8.90
C HIS A 121 -16.84 -12.91 -7.69
N LYS A 122 -16.15 -13.36 -6.65
CA LYS A 122 -16.76 -13.61 -5.35
C LYS A 122 -17.20 -12.27 -4.75
N THR A 123 -18.31 -11.72 -5.25
CA THR A 123 -19.05 -10.73 -4.48
C THR A 123 -19.50 -11.44 -3.22
N HIS A 124 -19.26 -10.85 -2.08
CA HIS A 124 -19.83 -11.27 -0.80
C HIS A 124 -21.34 -11.00 -0.93
N GLU A 125 -22.06 -11.92 -1.58
CA GLU A 125 -23.51 -11.94 -1.45
C GLU A 125 -23.81 -12.18 0.03
N PRO A 126 -24.54 -11.27 0.67
CA PRO A 126 -25.01 -11.56 2.02
C PRO A 126 -25.82 -12.86 1.93
N ARG A 127 -25.38 -13.86 2.70
CA ARG A 127 -26.11 -15.14 2.81
C ARG A 127 -27.55 -14.79 3.11
N PRO A 128 -28.54 -15.23 2.30
CA PRO A 128 -29.92 -14.96 2.59
C PRO A 128 -30.20 -15.43 4.02
N SER A 129 -30.58 -14.49 4.87
CA SER A 129 -30.94 -14.79 6.26
C SER A 129 -32.17 -15.70 6.25
N GLY A 130 -31.95 -16.94 6.65
CA GLY A 130 -32.92 -17.91 7.08
C GLY A 130 -34.39 -17.62 6.79
N ALA A 131 -34.86 -17.94 5.61
CA ALA A 131 -36.23 -18.29 5.37
C ALA A 131 -36.20 -19.74 4.90
N GLU A 132 -36.51 -20.60 5.80
CA GLU A 132 -37.06 -21.95 5.62
C GLU A 132 -36.49 -22.94 6.62
N ALA A 133 -36.84 -22.73 7.86
CA ALA A 133 -36.95 -23.81 8.85
C ALA A 133 -38.41 -23.83 9.37
N THR A 134 -39.36 -24.05 8.44
CA THR A 134 -40.72 -24.45 8.81
C THR A 134 -41.26 -25.37 7.72
N ALA A 135 -40.99 -26.63 7.88
CA ALA A 135 -41.87 -27.71 7.46
C ALA A 135 -41.47 -28.97 8.21
#